data_32deda351e3b270e37804d7164de342c
#
_entry.id   32deda351e3b270e37804d7164de342c
#
_cell.length_a   1.000
_cell.length_b   1.000
_cell.length_c   1.000
_cell.angle_alpha   90.00
_cell.angle_beta   90.00
_cell.angle_gamma   90.00
#
_symmetry.space_group_name_H-M   'P 1'
#
loop_
_entity.id
_entity.type
_entity.pdbx_description
1 polymer ?
#
loop_
_entity_poly.entity_id
_entity_poly.type
_entity_poly.pdbx_seq_one_letter_code
_entity_poly.pdbx_strand_id
1 'polypeptide(L)'
;MKSVVIQQPNALVIEERPLPLPGAGDVRVKIKLAGICGSDSHIYRGHNPFAKYPRVIGHEFFGEIDAVGEGVESTRLGQRVSVDPVISCGHCYPCSVGKPNVCTSLVVLGVHRDGGFSEYAVVPAKNAWHIPDAIPDKHAVMVEPFTIAANVTGQAKPTEQDVALIY
;
A
#
# COMPACT_ATOMS: atom_id res chain seq x y z
N MET A 1 -9.00 -10.26 14.01
CA MET A 1 -8.49 -8.88 13.79
C MET A 1 -9.60 -7.98 13.30
N LYS A 2 -9.60 -6.73 13.71
CA LYS A 2 -10.57 -5.74 13.21
C LYS A 2 -10.16 -5.22 11.84
N SER A 3 -11.13 -5.07 10.95
CA SER A 3 -10.94 -4.51 9.61
C SER A 3 -12.10 -3.58 9.27
N VAL A 4 -11.80 -2.47 8.59
CA VAL A 4 -12.79 -1.57 8.02
C VAL A 4 -13.11 -2.07 6.61
N VAL A 5 -14.33 -2.49 6.38
CA VAL A 5 -14.76 -3.13 5.14
C VAL A 5 -15.80 -2.27 4.45
N ILE A 6 -15.62 -1.99 3.19
CA ILE A 6 -16.66 -1.45 2.33
C ILE A 6 -17.41 -2.64 1.75
N GLN A 7 -18.62 -2.89 2.24
CA GLN A 7 -19.46 -4.01 1.81
C GLN A 7 -20.03 -3.79 0.41
N GLN A 8 -20.42 -2.56 0.14
CA GLN A 8 -20.92 -2.05 -1.13
C GLN A 8 -20.78 -0.52 -1.13
N PRO A 9 -20.98 0.19 -2.23
CA PRO A 9 -20.95 1.65 -2.23
C PRO A 9 -21.79 2.28 -1.12
N ASN A 10 -21.18 3.20 -0.38
CA ASN A 10 -21.75 3.92 0.77
C ASN A 10 -22.05 3.05 2.01
N ALA A 11 -21.61 1.80 2.06
CA ALA A 11 -21.80 0.90 3.20
C ALA A 11 -20.44 0.48 3.78
N LEU A 12 -20.04 1.12 4.87
CA LEU A 12 -18.83 0.82 5.63
C LEU A 12 -19.20 0.13 6.93
N VAL A 13 -18.50 -0.95 7.24
CA VAL A 13 -18.64 -1.70 8.51
C VAL A 13 -17.27 -2.00 9.10
N ILE A 14 -17.24 -2.23 10.41
CA ILE A 14 -16.08 -2.79 11.10
C ILE A 14 -16.39 -4.25 11.38
N GLU A 15 -15.55 -5.14 10.85
CA GLU A 15 -15.71 -6.60 10.99
C GLU A 15 -14.54 -7.21 11.77
N GLU A 16 -14.86 -8.26 12.54
CA GLU A 16 -13.84 -9.18 13.04
C GLU A 16 -13.54 -10.23 11.94
N ARG A 17 -12.27 -10.32 11.56
CA ARG A 17 -11.78 -11.25 10.53
C ARG A 17 -10.67 -12.14 11.06
N PRO A 18 -10.47 -13.32 10.48
CA PRO A 18 -9.32 -14.17 10.85
C PRO A 18 -8.01 -13.41 10.63
N LEU A 19 -7.01 -13.71 11.47
CA LEU A 19 -5.66 -13.20 11.26
C LEU A 19 -5.07 -13.82 9.99
N PRO A 20 -4.65 -13.05 8.98
CA PRO A 20 -4.14 -13.61 7.73
C PRO A 20 -2.75 -14.23 7.95
N LEU A 21 -2.48 -15.34 7.26
CA LEU A 21 -1.18 -15.98 7.27
C LEU A 21 -0.41 -15.57 6.00
N PRO A 22 0.89 -15.18 6.12
CA PRO A 22 1.70 -14.89 4.95
C PRO A 22 2.01 -16.17 4.16
N GLY A 23 1.82 -16.11 2.85
CA GLY A 23 2.23 -17.15 1.92
C GLY A 23 3.72 -17.09 1.60
N ALA A 24 4.20 -17.97 0.71
CA ALA A 24 5.57 -17.94 0.23
C ALA A 24 5.91 -16.58 -0.40
N GLY A 25 7.03 -15.99 0.02
CA GLY A 25 7.48 -14.67 -0.44
C GLY A 25 6.74 -13.47 0.16
N ASP A 26 5.75 -13.70 1.03
CA ASP A 26 4.97 -12.64 1.68
C ASP A 26 5.45 -12.36 3.11
N VAL A 27 5.10 -11.19 3.61
CA VAL A 27 5.19 -10.82 5.02
C VAL A 27 3.83 -10.37 5.53
N ARG A 28 3.57 -10.59 6.82
CA ARG A 28 2.44 -9.96 7.50
C ARG A 28 2.93 -8.73 8.24
N VAL A 29 2.26 -7.62 8.02
CA VAL A 29 2.54 -6.34 8.67
C VAL A 29 1.47 -6.07 9.71
N LYS A 30 1.88 -5.90 10.97
CA LYS A 30 1.04 -5.34 12.04
C LYS A 30 0.98 -3.83 11.84
N ILE A 31 -0.17 -3.34 11.42
CA ILE A 31 -0.35 -1.94 11.03
C ILE A 31 -0.38 -1.05 12.27
N LYS A 32 0.41 0.01 12.27
CA LYS A 32 0.44 1.04 13.32
C LYS A 32 -0.33 2.29 12.92
N LEU A 33 -0.18 2.71 11.68
CA LEU A 33 -0.84 3.91 11.13
C LEU A 33 -1.23 3.64 9.67
N ALA A 34 -2.36 4.23 9.27
CA ALA A 34 -2.80 4.26 7.87
C ALA A 34 -3.31 5.66 7.52
N GLY A 35 -2.93 6.14 6.35
CA GLY A 35 -3.44 7.37 5.75
C GLY A 35 -4.75 7.13 5.00
N ILE A 36 -5.54 8.18 4.84
CA ILE A 36 -6.77 8.16 4.04
C ILE A 36 -6.53 8.97 2.78
N CYS A 37 -6.48 8.29 1.64
CA CYS A 37 -6.36 8.91 0.32
C CYS A 37 -7.71 9.37 -0.23
N GLY A 38 -7.71 10.38 -1.08
CA GLY A 38 -8.91 10.77 -1.84
C GLY A 38 -9.51 9.62 -2.67
N SER A 39 -8.67 8.70 -3.15
CA SER A 39 -9.12 7.52 -3.89
C SER A 39 -9.92 6.51 -3.03
N ASP A 40 -9.68 6.45 -1.72
CA ASP A 40 -10.50 5.65 -0.80
C ASP A 40 -11.94 6.16 -0.75
N SER A 41 -12.12 7.50 -0.79
CA SER A 41 -13.44 8.12 -0.92
C SER A 41 -14.14 7.75 -2.23
N HIS A 42 -13.40 7.66 -3.34
CA HIS A 42 -13.96 7.20 -4.61
C HIS A 42 -14.38 5.73 -4.56
N ILE A 43 -13.60 4.85 -3.90
CA ILE A 43 -14.01 3.46 -3.69
C ILE A 43 -15.27 3.42 -2.80
N TYR A 44 -15.27 4.13 -1.67
CA TYR A 44 -16.44 4.18 -0.78
C TYR A 44 -17.72 4.59 -1.51
N ARG A 45 -17.65 5.58 -2.41
CA ARG A 45 -18.79 6.08 -3.18
C ARG A 45 -19.14 5.24 -4.40
N GLY A 46 -18.38 4.20 -4.73
CA GLY A 46 -18.61 3.37 -5.90
C GLY A 46 -18.13 3.97 -7.22
N HIS A 47 -17.28 4.99 -7.18
CA HIS A 47 -16.78 5.68 -8.37
C HIS A 47 -15.49 5.06 -8.93
N ASN A 48 -14.90 4.07 -8.25
CA ASN A 48 -13.72 3.37 -8.74
C ASN A 48 -14.14 2.13 -9.55
N PRO A 49 -13.89 2.07 -10.87
CA PRO A 49 -14.35 0.98 -11.71
C PRO A 49 -13.58 -0.34 -11.50
N PHE A 50 -12.44 -0.31 -10.79
CA PHE A 50 -11.60 -1.47 -10.55
C PHE A 50 -11.86 -2.12 -9.18
N ALA A 51 -12.50 -1.41 -8.26
CA ALA A 51 -12.80 -1.93 -6.94
C ALA A 51 -13.94 -2.95 -7.00
N LYS A 52 -13.72 -4.10 -6.35
CA LYS A 52 -14.75 -5.14 -6.16
C LYS A 52 -15.08 -5.24 -4.68
N TYR A 53 -16.36 -5.30 -4.37
CA TYR A 53 -16.86 -5.39 -3.00
C TYR A 53 -17.21 -6.83 -2.62
N PRO A 54 -17.12 -7.23 -1.33
CA PRO A 54 -16.59 -6.43 -0.23
C PRO A 54 -15.08 -6.21 -0.32
N ARG A 55 -14.56 -5.09 0.26
CA ARG A 55 -13.14 -4.74 0.22
C ARG A 55 -12.68 -4.04 1.50
N VAL A 56 -11.55 -4.46 2.05
CA VAL A 56 -10.76 -3.65 2.98
C VAL A 56 -9.94 -2.67 2.14
N ILE A 57 -10.22 -1.39 2.26
CA ILE A 57 -9.53 -0.33 1.52
C ILE A 57 -8.29 0.17 2.26
N GLY A 58 -7.67 1.24 1.77
CA GLY A 58 -6.45 1.84 2.33
C GLY A 58 -5.18 1.27 1.69
N HIS A 59 -4.31 2.15 1.23
CA HIS A 59 -3.08 1.81 0.55
C HIS A 59 -1.88 2.62 1.03
N GLU A 60 -2.09 3.58 1.92
CA GLU A 60 -1.07 4.36 2.60
C GLU A 60 -0.93 3.85 4.02
N PHE A 61 -0.05 2.88 4.29
CA PHE A 61 0.09 2.34 5.63
C PHE A 61 1.52 1.96 6.01
N PHE A 62 1.75 2.02 7.30
CA PHE A 62 3.01 1.77 7.98
C PHE A 62 2.80 0.84 9.16
N GLY A 63 3.76 -0.02 9.43
CA GLY A 63 3.70 -0.93 10.56
C GLY A 63 5.00 -1.70 10.78
N GLU A 64 4.88 -2.83 11.48
CA GLU A 64 5.99 -3.75 11.76
C GLU A 64 5.69 -5.14 11.19
N ILE A 65 6.71 -5.79 10.64
CA ILE A 65 6.61 -7.18 10.20
C ILE A 65 6.51 -8.08 11.44
N ASP A 66 5.39 -8.77 11.61
CA ASP A 66 5.15 -9.68 12.74
C ASP A 66 5.15 -11.17 12.36
N ALA A 67 5.10 -11.46 11.06
CA ALA A 67 5.26 -12.82 10.54
C ALA A 67 5.85 -12.79 9.12
N VAL A 68 6.61 -13.82 8.77
CA VAL A 68 7.20 -14.02 7.44
C VAL A 68 6.75 -15.35 6.86
N GLY A 69 6.52 -15.37 5.54
CA GLY A 69 6.21 -16.57 4.79
C GLY A 69 7.46 -17.35 4.37
N GLU A 70 7.25 -18.50 3.78
CA GLU A 70 8.32 -19.33 3.24
C GLU A 70 9.19 -18.54 2.24
N GLY A 71 10.51 -18.71 2.33
CA GLY A 71 11.49 -18.02 1.46
C GLY A 71 11.79 -16.58 1.85
N VAL A 72 11.19 -16.04 2.91
CA VAL A 72 11.51 -14.72 3.45
C VAL A 72 12.41 -14.89 4.68
N GLU A 73 13.49 -14.13 4.74
CA GLU A 73 14.45 -14.17 5.85
C GLU A 73 13.79 -13.77 7.19
N SER A 74 13.98 -14.57 8.23
CA SER A 74 13.46 -14.32 9.58
C SER A 74 14.02 -13.04 10.23
N THR A 75 15.17 -12.55 9.76
CA THR A 75 15.77 -11.28 10.16
C THR A 75 14.90 -10.06 9.84
N ARG A 76 13.88 -10.24 9.01
CA ARG A 76 12.88 -9.20 8.73
C ARG A 76 11.82 -9.02 9.83
N LEU A 77 11.67 -9.98 10.76
CA LEU A 77 10.75 -9.85 11.89
C LEU A 77 11.11 -8.63 12.75
N GLY A 78 10.11 -7.86 13.13
CA GLY A 78 10.26 -6.62 13.89
C GLY A 78 10.68 -5.40 13.06
N GLN A 79 10.98 -5.57 11.77
CA GLN A 79 11.32 -4.42 10.92
C GLN A 79 10.13 -3.48 10.76
N ARG A 80 10.40 -2.20 10.94
CA ARG A 80 9.47 -1.11 10.62
C ARG A 80 9.41 -0.93 9.12
N VAL A 81 8.22 -0.94 8.54
CA VAL A 81 8.05 -0.89 7.09
C VAL A 81 6.92 0.03 6.67
N SER A 82 7.13 0.78 5.59
CA SER A 82 6.06 1.37 4.77
C SER A 82 5.83 0.48 3.56
N VAL A 83 4.60 0.36 3.14
CA VAL A 83 4.22 -0.59 2.09
C VAL A 83 4.00 0.14 0.76
N ASP A 84 4.70 -0.32 -0.29
CA ASP A 84 4.36 0.04 -1.66
C ASP A 84 3.08 -0.73 -2.06
N PRO A 85 1.95 -0.05 -2.30
CA PRO A 85 0.70 -0.71 -2.61
C PRO A 85 0.66 -1.31 -4.01
N VAL A 86 1.60 -0.96 -4.89
CA VAL A 86 1.60 -1.38 -6.30
C VAL A 86 2.39 -2.67 -6.48
N ILE A 87 1.68 -3.75 -6.73
CA ILE A 87 2.26 -5.09 -6.92
C ILE A 87 2.32 -5.39 -8.41
N SER A 88 3.53 -5.48 -8.96
CA SER A 88 3.79 -5.87 -10.34
C SER A 88 4.15 -7.35 -10.45
N CYS A 89 3.84 -7.98 -11.60
CA CYS A 89 4.13 -9.40 -11.83
C CYS A 89 5.62 -9.72 -12.03
N GLY A 90 6.43 -8.73 -12.43
CA GLY A 90 7.88 -8.88 -12.62
C GLY A 90 8.33 -9.51 -13.94
N HIS A 91 7.42 -10.11 -14.74
CA HIS A 91 7.80 -10.90 -15.93
C HIS A 91 7.13 -10.46 -17.24
N CYS A 92 6.09 -9.61 -17.22
CA CYS A 92 5.49 -9.09 -18.44
C CYS A 92 6.43 -8.09 -19.15
N TYR A 93 6.16 -7.79 -20.42
CA TYR A 93 7.01 -6.89 -21.20
C TYR A 93 7.28 -5.53 -20.50
N PRO A 94 6.29 -4.80 -19.99
CA PRO A 94 6.57 -3.57 -19.21
C PRO A 94 7.52 -3.80 -18.03
N CYS A 95 7.35 -4.89 -17.28
CA CYS A 95 8.23 -5.19 -16.15
C CYS A 95 9.66 -5.50 -16.62
N SER A 96 9.84 -6.23 -17.72
CA SER A 96 11.17 -6.59 -18.23
C SER A 96 11.96 -5.41 -18.78
N VAL A 97 11.27 -4.32 -19.17
CA VAL A 97 11.92 -3.07 -19.62
C VAL A 97 11.96 -1.97 -18.55
N GLY A 98 11.79 -2.35 -17.25
CA GLY A 98 11.92 -1.43 -16.12
C GLY A 98 10.73 -0.48 -15.91
N LYS A 99 9.54 -0.82 -16.44
CA LYS A 99 8.31 -0.04 -16.28
C LYS A 99 7.23 -0.82 -15.52
N PRO A 100 7.49 -1.27 -14.27
CA PRO A 100 6.54 -2.10 -13.51
C PRO A 100 5.23 -1.38 -13.18
N ASN A 101 5.20 -0.06 -13.18
CA ASN A 101 4.01 0.76 -12.96
C ASN A 101 2.92 0.62 -14.03
N VAL A 102 3.27 0.10 -15.22
CA VAL A 102 2.33 -0.23 -16.30
C VAL A 102 2.27 -1.75 -16.55
N CYS A 103 2.46 -2.54 -15.50
CA CYS A 103 2.34 -3.99 -15.54
C CYS A 103 0.98 -4.43 -16.06
N THR A 104 0.95 -5.41 -16.98
CA THR A 104 -0.31 -5.93 -17.55
C THR A 104 -1.19 -6.67 -16.54
N SER A 105 -0.60 -7.12 -15.43
CA SER A 105 -1.27 -7.81 -14.31
C SER A 105 -1.08 -7.04 -13.00
N LEU A 106 -1.18 -5.72 -13.08
CA LEU A 106 -0.98 -4.85 -11.93
C LEU A 106 -2.06 -5.08 -10.88
N VAL A 107 -1.64 -5.23 -9.63
CA VAL A 107 -2.51 -5.33 -8.46
C VAL A 107 -2.20 -4.18 -7.52
N VAL A 108 -3.23 -3.52 -7.01
CA VAL A 108 -3.10 -2.45 -6.02
C VAL A 108 -3.81 -2.87 -4.74
N LEU A 109 -3.11 -2.79 -3.62
CA LEU A 109 -3.68 -3.01 -2.29
C LEU A 109 -4.78 -1.97 -2.01
N GLY A 110 -5.84 -2.38 -1.34
CA GLY A 110 -7.00 -1.53 -1.09
C GLY A 110 -7.96 -1.38 -2.27
N VAL A 111 -7.56 -1.81 -3.48
CA VAL A 111 -8.39 -1.78 -4.71
C VAL A 111 -8.67 -3.20 -5.21
N HIS A 112 -7.63 -3.90 -5.65
CA HIS A 112 -7.73 -5.26 -6.22
C HIS A 112 -7.61 -6.35 -5.16
N ARG A 113 -6.86 -6.09 -4.09
CA ARG A 113 -6.69 -6.91 -2.89
C ARG A 113 -7.04 -6.09 -1.66
N ASP A 114 -7.26 -6.75 -0.53
CA ASP A 114 -7.46 -6.09 0.76
C ASP A 114 -6.24 -5.23 1.12
N GLY A 115 -6.53 -4.06 1.66
CA GLY A 115 -5.55 -3.02 1.97
C GLY A 115 -5.28 -2.85 3.47
N GLY A 116 -4.87 -1.63 3.84
CA GLY A 116 -4.32 -1.30 5.14
C GLY A 116 -5.31 -0.82 6.20
N PHE A 117 -6.61 -0.71 5.91
CA PHE A 117 -7.59 -0.33 6.95
C PHE A 117 -8.00 -1.54 7.78
N SER A 118 -6.99 -2.15 8.41
CA SER A 118 -7.07 -3.36 9.21
C SER A 118 -5.96 -3.35 10.25
N GLU A 119 -6.03 -4.20 11.27
CA GLU A 119 -4.93 -4.35 12.23
C GLU A 119 -3.71 -5.04 11.61
N TYR A 120 -3.92 -5.87 10.58
CA TYR A 120 -2.85 -6.58 9.88
C TYR A 120 -3.13 -6.66 8.38
N ALA A 121 -2.07 -6.64 7.58
CA ALA A 121 -2.12 -6.91 6.15
C ALA A 121 -1.01 -7.88 5.73
N VAL A 122 -1.28 -8.71 4.72
CA VAL A 122 -0.28 -9.56 4.07
C VAL A 122 0.11 -8.94 2.74
N VAL A 123 1.41 -8.73 2.56
CA VAL A 123 1.98 -8.09 1.37
C VAL A 123 3.22 -8.84 0.89
N PRO A 124 3.58 -8.79 -0.41
CA PRO A 124 4.84 -9.34 -0.86
C PRO A 124 6.02 -8.68 -0.12
N ALA A 125 6.98 -9.47 0.32
CA ALA A 125 8.13 -8.98 1.08
C ALA A 125 8.90 -7.87 0.35
N LYS A 126 8.97 -7.94 -0.98
CA LYS A 126 9.58 -6.91 -1.84
C LYS A 126 8.88 -5.55 -1.80
N ASN A 127 7.60 -5.51 -1.44
CA ASN A 127 6.79 -4.30 -1.33
C ASN A 127 6.82 -3.68 0.07
N ALA A 128 7.42 -4.36 1.06
CA ALA A 128 7.58 -3.88 2.43
C ALA A 128 8.97 -3.23 2.59
N TRP A 129 9.03 -1.90 2.48
CA TRP A 129 10.25 -1.12 2.52
C TRP A 129 10.62 -0.74 3.94
N HIS A 130 11.86 -1.05 4.33
CA HIS A 130 12.38 -0.73 5.67
C HIS A 130 12.40 0.78 5.92
N ILE A 131 11.92 1.18 7.08
CA ILE A 131 11.94 2.56 7.56
C ILE A 131 12.91 2.67 8.74
N PRO A 132 13.94 3.51 8.65
CA PRO A 132 14.90 3.73 9.74
C PRO A 132 14.21 4.16 11.04
N ASP A 133 14.74 3.71 12.18
CA ASP A 133 14.17 3.99 13.50
C ASP A 133 14.13 5.48 13.85
N ALA A 134 15.04 6.27 13.28
CA ALA A 134 15.09 7.71 13.44
C ALA A 134 13.86 8.44 12.84
N ILE A 135 13.10 7.78 11.95
CA ILE A 135 11.90 8.38 11.35
C ILE A 135 10.69 8.10 12.25
N PRO A 136 10.02 9.12 12.81
CA PRO A 136 8.81 8.93 13.62
C PRO A 136 7.67 8.28 12.82
N ASP A 137 6.83 7.47 13.49
CA ASP A 137 5.73 6.73 12.86
C ASP A 137 4.79 7.62 12.03
N LYS A 138 4.49 8.84 12.54
CA LYS A 138 3.65 9.82 11.84
C LYS A 138 4.25 10.35 10.52
N HIS A 139 5.58 10.25 10.35
CA HIS A 139 6.26 10.55 9.09
C HIS A 139 6.41 9.31 8.24
N ALA A 140 6.60 8.14 8.85
CA ALA A 140 6.73 6.88 8.15
C ALA A 140 5.46 6.51 7.35
N VAL A 141 4.26 6.82 7.86
CA VAL A 141 3.00 6.61 7.13
C VAL A 141 2.87 7.50 5.89
N MET A 142 3.58 8.64 5.86
CA MET A 142 3.57 9.57 4.73
C MET A 142 4.50 9.17 3.59
N VAL A 143 5.26 8.08 3.72
CA VAL A 143 6.24 7.67 2.70
C VAL A 143 5.54 7.38 1.36
N GLU A 144 4.40 6.68 1.36
CA GLU A 144 3.67 6.41 0.12
C GLU A 144 3.19 7.72 -0.54
N PRO A 145 2.43 8.63 0.11
CA PRO A 145 2.04 9.90 -0.50
C PRO A 145 3.23 10.74 -1.00
N PHE A 146 4.35 10.73 -0.28
CA PHE A 146 5.55 11.44 -0.71
C PHE A 146 6.18 10.84 -1.96
N THR A 147 6.01 9.56 -2.26
CA THR A 147 6.49 8.97 -3.51
C THR A 147 5.78 9.59 -4.72
N ILE A 148 4.49 9.91 -4.58
CA ILE A 148 3.72 10.59 -5.62
C ILE A 148 4.28 11.99 -5.86
N ALA A 149 4.51 12.77 -4.80
CA ALA A 149 5.12 14.09 -4.89
C ALA A 149 6.53 14.04 -5.50
N ALA A 150 7.36 13.10 -5.08
CA ALA A 150 8.70 12.90 -5.61
C ALA A 150 8.69 12.55 -7.11
N ASN A 151 7.75 11.69 -7.53
CA ASN A 151 7.59 11.35 -8.94
C ASN A 151 7.18 12.56 -9.78
N VAL A 152 6.21 13.36 -9.32
CA VAL A 152 5.79 14.59 -10.01
C VAL A 152 6.96 15.56 -10.12
N THR A 153 7.67 15.81 -9.03
CA THR A 153 8.84 16.71 -9.01
C THR A 153 9.95 16.19 -9.93
N GLY A 154 10.22 14.89 -9.90
CA GLY A 154 11.24 14.26 -10.75
C GLY A 154 10.93 14.33 -12.25
N GLN A 155 9.65 14.33 -12.63
CA GLN A 155 9.22 14.47 -14.01
C GLN A 155 9.18 15.93 -14.45
N ALA A 156 8.65 16.82 -13.61
CA ALA A 156 8.55 18.26 -13.90
C ALA A 156 9.92 18.95 -13.93
N LYS A 157 10.88 18.47 -13.11
CA LYS A 157 12.23 19.02 -12.97
C LYS A 157 12.23 20.54 -12.80
N PRO A 158 11.47 21.10 -11.83
CA PRO A 158 11.36 22.54 -11.65
C PRO A 158 12.72 23.14 -11.31
N THR A 159 12.95 24.36 -11.79
CA THR A 159 14.12 25.17 -11.50
C THR A 159 13.74 26.34 -10.60
N GLU A 160 14.71 27.07 -10.07
CA GLU A 160 14.48 28.28 -9.26
C GLU A 160 13.80 29.42 -10.04
N GLN A 161 13.79 29.35 -11.37
CA GLN A 161 13.21 30.35 -12.26
C GLN A 161 11.75 30.03 -12.65
N ASP A 162 11.27 28.84 -12.29
CA ASP A 162 9.92 28.41 -12.62
C ASP A 162 8.89 28.95 -11.63
N VAL A 163 7.71 29.24 -12.13
CA VAL A 163 6.54 29.57 -11.32
C VAL A 163 5.58 28.38 -11.32
N ALA A 164 5.35 27.79 -10.16
CA ALA A 164 4.44 26.67 -10.01
C ALA A 164 3.04 27.16 -9.60
N LEU A 165 2.01 26.70 -10.31
CA LEU A 165 0.61 26.89 -9.93
C LEU A 165 0.05 25.54 -9.44
N ILE A 166 -0.51 25.54 -8.23
CA ILE A 166 -1.20 24.39 -7.65
C ILE A 166 -2.68 24.77 -7.49
N TYR A 167 -3.58 23.98 -8.09
CA TYR A 167 -5.04 24.22 -8.07
C TYR A 167 -5.85 22.98 -7.68
#